data_290c5bd425bf26773913a163a92f7d3c
#
_entry.id   290c5bd425bf26773913a163a92f7d3c
#
_cell.length_a   1.000
_cell.length_b   1.000
_cell.length_c   1.000
_cell.angle_alpha   90.00
_cell.angle_beta   90.00
_cell.angle_gamma   90.00
#
_symmetry.space_group_name_H-M   'P 1'
#
loop_
_entity.id
_entity.type
_entity.pdbx_description
1 polymer ?
#
loop_
_entity_poly.entity_id
_entity_poly.type
_entity_poly.pdbx_seq_one_letter_code
_entity_poly.pdbx_strand_id
1 'polypeptide(L)'
;DFGSTAGAAALLAKANGSAIQTVYLYSQPEWTALVIPADSEIASVEDLKGKKIAATKGTDPYFFLLRTLNEFGLTGSDVEVVNVQHADGKTALVNGDVDAWAGLDPYMAQTELEHGATLLYRNIDFNSWGFLNARTAFIENHPDYVPRVLAQYERARQWIIDNPEETIAILARDAELSEDVAAKELQERTNLTIDPIPGPTQTAVLA
;
A
#
# COMPACT_ATOMS: atom_id res chain seq x y z
N ASP A 1 -13.80 -6.45 -16.38
CA ASP A 1 -13.23 -7.80 -16.49
C ASP A 1 -11.80 -7.88 -15.93
N PHE A 2 -11.04 -6.78 -15.98
CA PHE A 2 -9.78 -6.60 -15.27
C PHE A 2 -9.93 -5.53 -14.20
N GLY A 3 -9.17 -5.67 -13.11
CA GLY A 3 -9.11 -4.68 -12.05
C GLY A 3 -7.82 -4.80 -11.24
N SER A 4 -7.19 -3.67 -10.91
CA SER A 4 -6.04 -3.64 -10.03
C SER A 4 -6.47 -3.49 -8.57
N THR A 5 -5.76 -4.19 -7.69
CA THR A 5 -5.98 -4.12 -6.24
C THR A 5 -4.67 -4.32 -5.49
N ALA A 6 -4.67 -3.93 -4.22
CA ALA A 6 -3.72 -4.46 -3.26
C ALA A 6 -3.99 -5.95 -2.98
N GLY A 7 -2.99 -6.68 -2.54
CA GLY A 7 -3.08 -8.11 -2.33
C GLY A 7 -4.10 -8.52 -1.27
N ALA A 8 -4.16 -7.82 -0.14
CA ALA A 8 -5.13 -8.09 0.91
C ALA A 8 -6.58 -7.92 0.41
N ALA A 9 -6.86 -6.91 -0.42
CA ALA A 9 -8.16 -6.69 -1.02
C ALA A 9 -8.54 -7.81 -2.02
N ALA A 10 -7.59 -8.30 -2.82
CA ALA A 10 -7.80 -9.44 -3.72
C ALA A 10 -8.12 -10.72 -2.96
N LEU A 11 -7.38 -11.00 -1.88
CA LEU A 11 -7.60 -12.16 -1.03
C LEU A 11 -8.99 -12.12 -0.37
N LEU A 12 -9.36 -10.97 0.19
CA LEU A 12 -10.66 -10.76 0.81
C LEU A 12 -11.81 -10.92 -0.20
N ALA A 13 -11.69 -10.36 -1.40
CA ALA A 13 -12.66 -10.53 -2.46
C ALA A 13 -12.83 -12.01 -2.83
N LYS A 14 -11.73 -12.75 -2.95
CA LYS A 14 -11.75 -14.19 -3.24
C LYS A 14 -12.37 -15.00 -2.10
N ALA A 15 -12.05 -14.70 -0.84
CA ALA A 15 -12.64 -15.33 0.34
C ALA A 15 -14.17 -15.10 0.41
N ASN A 16 -14.63 -13.95 -0.08
CA ASN A 16 -16.06 -13.61 -0.19
C ASN A 16 -16.73 -14.18 -1.46
N GLY A 17 -16.08 -15.09 -2.17
CA GLY A 17 -16.66 -15.80 -3.31
C GLY A 17 -16.51 -15.13 -4.67
N SER A 18 -15.71 -14.04 -4.78
CA SER A 18 -15.43 -13.43 -6.08
C SER A 18 -14.60 -14.38 -6.97
N ALA A 19 -15.13 -14.69 -8.17
CA ALA A 19 -14.46 -15.53 -9.14
C ALA A 19 -13.41 -14.74 -9.93
N ILE A 20 -12.28 -14.42 -9.26
CA ILE A 20 -11.14 -13.68 -9.82
C ILE A 20 -9.86 -14.50 -9.70
N GLN A 21 -8.91 -14.20 -10.58
CA GLN A 21 -7.55 -14.74 -10.56
C GLN A 21 -6.57 -13.59 -10.76
N THR A 22 -5.48 -13.55 -9.98
CA THR A 22 -4.37 -12.63 -10.21
C THR A 22 -3.58 -13.13 -11.42
N VAL A 23 -3.42 -12.27 -12.42
CA VAL A 23 -2.79 -12.61 -13.69
C VAL A 23 -1.47 -11.86 -13.92
N TYR A 24 -1.18 -10.83 -13.12
CA TYR A 24 0.02 -10.01 -13.28
C TYR A 24 0.31 -9.22 -11.99
N LEU A 25 1.60 -9.01 -11.72
CA LEU A 25 2.11 -8.13 -10.68
C LEU A 25 2.74 -6.91 -11.34
N TYR A 26 2.24 -5.72 -11.06
CA TYR A 26 2.76 -4.53 -11.71
C TYR A 26 3.77 -3.76 -10.86
N SER A 27 3.77 -3.92 -9.54
CA SER A 27 4.72 -3.29 -8.63
C SER A 27 4.79 -3.98 -7.28
N GLN A 28 5.89 -3.75 -6.57
CA GLN A 28 6.02 -3.98 -5.13
C GLN A 28 6.15 -2.62 -4.45
N PRO A 29 5.04 -1.99 -4.07
CA PRO A 29 5.07 -0.70 -3.41
C PRO A 29 5.30 -0.85 -1.91
N GLU A 30 5.94 0.14 -1.31
CA GLU A 30 5.95 0.34 0.15
C GLU A 30 4.89 1.38 0.51
N TRP A 31 3.65 1.08 0.24
CA TRP A 31 2.52 2.01 0.37
C TRP A 31 1.99 2.19 1.78
N THR A 32 2.50 1.45 2.76
CA THR A 32 2.10 1.61 4.16
C THR A 32 3.29 1.52 5.12
N ALA A 33 3.23 2.35 6.15
CA ALA A 33 4.16 2.38 7.27
C ALA A 33 3.43 2.87 8.54
N LEU A 34 4.06 2.78 9.71
CA LEU A 34 3.59 3.46 10.90
C LEU A 34 4.15 4.88 10.93
N VAL A 35 3.25 5.85 11.02
CA VAL A 35 3.55 7.29 10.97
C VAL A 35 3.28 7.91 12.33
N ILE A 36 4.19 8.77 12.79
CA ILE A 36 4.07 9.56 14.02
C ILE A 36 4.26 11.06 13.72
N PRO A 37 3.71 11.96 14.54
CA PRO A 37 3.95 13.39 14.41
C PRO A 37 5.44 13.75 14.52
N ALA A 38 5.83 14.90 13.97
CA ALA A 38 7.22 15.40 14.00
C ALA A 38 7.77 15.60 15.42
N ASP A 39 6.90 15.98 16.35
CA ASP A 39 7.20 16.27 17.76
C ASP A 39 6.84 15.14 18.71
N SER A 40 6.61 13.94 18.17
CA SER A 40 6.24 12.75 18.95
C SER A 40 7.41 12.30 19.85
N GLU A 41 7.09 11.93 21.09
CA GLU A 41 8.02 11.27 22.02
C GLU A 41 8.13 9.75 21.79
N ILE A 42 7.34 9.18 20.88
CA ILE A 42 7.38 7.78 20.51
C ILE A 42 8.66 7.52 19.72
N ALA A 43 9.52 6.66 20.23
CA ALA A 43 10.82 6.35 19.63
C ALA A 43 10.89 4.91 19.06
N SER A 44 9.98 4.03 19.49
CA SER A 44 9.95 2.64 19.08
C SER A 44 8.52 2.11 18.95
N VAL A 45 8.36 0.94 18.35
CA VAL A 45 7.04 0.28 18.21
C VAL A 45 6.48 -0.12 19.57
N GLU A 46 7.33 -0.47 20.52
CA GLU A 46 6.93 -0.84 21.89
C GLU A 46 6.27 0.32 22.65
N ASP A 47 6.64 1.57 22.32
CA ASP A 47 6.04 2.79 22.89
C ASP A 47 4.58 3.01 22.45
N LEU A 48 4.14 2.26 21.45
CA LEU A 48 2.75 2.29 21.00
C LEU A 48 1.76 1.65 21.98
N LYS A 49 2.26 0.95 23.00
CA LYS A 49 1.39 0.33 24.02
C LYS A 49 0.54 1.37 24.73
N GLY A 50 -0.79 1.16 24.70
CA GLY A 50 -1.78 2.08 25.27
C GLY A 50 -2.07 3.32 24.41
N LYS A 51 -1.46 3.45 23.25
CA LYS A 51 -1.62 4.59 22.34
C LYS A 51 -2.82 4.44 21.42
N LYS A 52 -3.31 5.57 20.91
CA LYS A 52 -4.35 5.65 19.89
C LYS A 52 -3.73 5.63 18.52
N ILE A 53 -4.10 4.67 17.68
CA ILE A 53 -3.56 4.50 16.34
C ILE A 53 -4.69 4.52 15.32
N ALA A 54 -4.68 5.49 14.41
CA ALA A 54 -5.61 5.51 13.29
C ALA A 54 -5.26 4.39 12.29
N ALA A 55 -6.25 3.66 11.83
CA ALA A 55 -6.10 2.66 10.77
C ALA A 55 -7.45 2.35 10.12
N THR A 56 -7.47 2.04 8.82
CA THR A 56 -8.67 1.60 8.11
C THR A 56 -8.77 0.07 8.17
N LYS A 57 -9.67 -0.44 8.99
CA LYS A 57 -9.84 -1.90 9.17
C LYS A 57 -10.18 -2.61 7.85
N GLY A 58 -9.56 -3.77 7.63
CA GLY A 58 -9.77 -4.58 6.42
C GLY A 58 -8.92 -4.15 5.22
N THR A 59 -7.96 -3.25 5.41
CA THR A 59 -7.01 -2.78 4.39
C THR A 59 -5.57 -3.13 4.74
N ASP A 60 -4.65 -2.99 3.78
CA ASP A 60 -3.22 -3.26 4.00
C ASP A 60 -2.64 -2.52 5.21
N PRO A 61 -2.89 -1.20 5.44
CA PRO A 61 -2.41 -0.52 6.64
C PRO A 61 -2.83 -1.17 7.96
N TYR A 62 -4.05 -1.69 8.03
CA TYR A 62 -4.50 -2.38 9.24
C TYR A 62 -3.76 -3.71 9.46
N PHE A 63 -3.55 -4.50 8.42
CA PHE A 63 -2.78 -5.74 8.52
C PHE A 63 -1.31 -5.47 8.80
N PHE A 64 -0.73 -4.42 8.18
CA PHE A 64 0.61 -3.94 8.49
C PHE A 64 0.77 -3.60 9.97
N LEU A 65 -0.17 -2.83 10.53
CA LEU A 65 -0.18 -2.51 11.96
C LEU A 65 -0.17 -3.79 12.82
N LEU A 66 -1.08 -4.72 12.55
CA LEU A 66 -1.18 -5.95 13.36
C LEU A 66 0.09 -6.82 13.27
N ARG A 67 0.68 -6.93 12.08
CA ARG A 67 1.94 -7.66 11.89
C ARG A 67 3.09 -6.98 12.63
N THR A 68 3.20 -5.65 12.51
CA THR A 68 4.22 -4.88 13.22
C THR A 68 4.08 -5.03 14.73
N LEU A 69 2.89 -4.86 15.29
CA LEU A 69 2.66 -5.07 16.72
C LEU A 69 3.11 -6.46 17.17
N ASN A 70 2.74 -7.49 16.42
CA ASN A 70 3.10 -8.88 16.74
C ASN A 70 4.62 -9.13 16.69
N GLU A 71 5.33 -8.54 15.74
CA GLU A 71 6.80 -8.66 15.63
C GLU A 71 7.50 -8.09 16.86
N PHE A 72 6.96 -7.03 17.46
CA PHE A 72 7.49 -6.39 18.66
C PHE A 72 6.82 -6.87 19.97
N GLY A 73 6.13 -8.03 19.92
CA GLY A 73 5.54 -8.66 21.09
C GLY A 73 4.28 -7.99 21.64
N LEU A 74 3.67 -7.11 20.86
CA LEU A 74 2.39 -6.49 21.15
C LEU A 74 1.26 -7.16 20.35
N THR A 75 0.04 -6.87 20.74
CA THR A 75 -1.18 -7.32 20.05
C THR A 75 -2.10 -6.14 19.74
N GLY A 76 -3.12 -6.35 18.92
CA GLY A 76 -4.12 -5.33 18.66
C GLY A 76 -4.93 -4.90 19.91
N SER A 77 -4.87 -5.67 21.01
CA SER A 77 -5.49 -5.30 22.29
C SER A 77 -4.58 -4.45 23.19
N ASP A 78 -3.30 -4.32 22.85
CA ASP A 78 -2.38 -3.45 23.57
C ASP A 78 -2.45 -1.98 23.12
N VAL A 79 -3.20 -1.69 22.05
CA VAL A 79 -3.39 -0.36 21.47
C VAL A 79 -4.88 -0.03 21.27
N GLU A 80 -5.23 1.25 21.16
CA GLU A 80 -6.58 1.68 20.79
C GLU A 80 -6.61 1.96 19.27
N VAL A 81 -7.22 1.07 18.50
CA VAL A 81 -7.35 1.27 17.04
C VAL A 81 -8.55 2.14 16.73
N VAL A 82 -8.31 3.35 16.26
CA VAL A 82 -9.32 4.29 15.76
C VAL A 82 -9.59 3.97 14.29
N ASN A 83 -10.76 3.38 14.00
CA ASN A 83 -11.13 2.96 12.65
C ASN A 83 -11.67 4.14 11.84
N VAL A 84 -10.86 4.69 10.94
CA VAL A 84 -11.19 5.81 10.07
C VAL A 84 -10.66 5.56 8.65
N GLN A 85 -11.15 6.33 7.66
CA GLN A 85 -10.60 6.26 6.31
C GLN A 85 -9.20 6.87 6.24
N HIS A 86 -8.44 6.55 5.19
CA HIS A 86 -7.03 6.93 5.08
C HIS A 86 -6.81 8.45 5.16
N ALA A 87 -7.61 9.24 4.44
CA ALA A 87 -7.52 10.71 4.50
C ALA A 87 -7.87 11.27 5.88
N ASP A 88 -8.87 10.66 6.56
CA ASP A 88 -9.24 11.04 7.93
C ASP A 88 -8.15 10.64 8.92
N GLY A 89 -7.46 9.52 8.70
CA GLY A 89 -6.30 9.08 9.48
C GLY A 89 -5.13 10.07 9.42
N LYS A 90 -4.80 10.57 8.21
CA LYS A 90 -3.86 11.68 8.02
C LYS A 90 -4.28 12.90 8.84
N THR A 91 -5.53 13.31 8.71
CA THR A 91 -6.08 14.49 9.40
C THR A 91 -6.03 14.31 10.92
N ALA A 92 -6.42 13.14 11.43
CA ALA A 92 -6.38 12.85 12.86
C ALA A 92 -4.95 12.90 13.43
N LEU A 93 -3.96 12.40 12.68
CA LEU A 93 -2.56 12.49 13.08
C LEU A 93 -2.08 13.94 13.14
N VAL A 94 -2.34 14.72 12.10
CA VAL A 94 -1.92 16.13 12.01
C VAL A 94 -2.56 17.00 13.10
N ASN A 95 -3.81 16.70 13.46
CA ASN A 95 -4.52 17.41 14.53
C ASN A 95 -4.14 16.96 15.94
N GLY A 96 -3.40 15.87 16.10
CA GLY A 96 -3.08 15.28 17.41
C GLY A 96 -4.23 14.51 18.07
N ASP A 97 -5.22 14.10 17.29
CA ASP A 97 -6.35 13.28 17.78
C ASP A 97 -5.95 11.82 18.02
N VAL A 98 -4.85 11.39 17.38
CA VAL A 98 -4.22 10.08 17.54
C VAL A 98 -2.70 10.22 17.70
N ASP A 99 -2.09 9.25 18.39
CA ASP A 99 -0.63 9.24 18.65
C ASP A 99 0.18 8.73 17.45
N ALA A 100 -0.42 7.86 16.64
CA ALA A 100 0.19 7.28 15.44
C ALA A 100 -0.90 6.96 14.39
N TRP A 101 -0.44 6.68 13.19
CA TRP A 101 -1.30 6.29 12.08
C TRP A 101 -0.65 5.19 11.26
N ALA A 102 -1.38 4.11 10.99
CA ALA A 102 -1.02 3.17 9.95
C ALA A 102 -1.35 3.82 8.60
N GLY A 103 -0.33 4.44 8.02
CA GLY A 103 -0.43 5.31 6.87
C GLY A 103 -0.66 4.56 5.56
N LEU A 104 -1.14 5.29 4.57
CA LEU A 104 -1.23 4.84 3.18
C LEU A 104 -0.80 5.99 2.26
N ASP A 105 0.04 5.68 1.26
CA ASP A 105 0.36 6.64 0.22
C ASP A 105 -0.85 6.91 -0.71
N PRO A 106 -0.98 8.13 -1.24
CA PRO A 106 -0.04 9.26 -1.21
C PRO A 106 -0.08 10.10 0.08
N TYR A 107 -1.04 9.88 0.97
CA TYR A 107 -1.22 10.69 2.17
C TYR A 107 -0.03 10.61 3.13
N MET A 108 0.68 9.49 3.14
CA MET A 108 1.88 9.29 3.96
C MET A 108 3.00 10.22 3.50
N ALA A 109 3.30 10.21 2.19
CA ALA A 109 4.29 11.11 1.58
C ALA A 109 3.92 12.59 1.77
N GLN A 110 2.65 12.94 1.61
CA GLN A 110 2.17 14.30 1.91
C GLN A 110 2.42 14.66 3.36
N THR A 111 2.12 13.78 4.31
CA THR A 111 2.27 14.07 5.74
C THR A 111 3.74 14.28 6.12
N GLU A 112 4.66 13.51 5.53
CA GLU A 112 6.09 13.73 5.73
C GLU A 112 6.55 15.08 5.18
N LEU A 113 6.16 15.42 3.94
CA LEU A 113 6.65 16.63 3.25
C LEU A 113 5.98 17.91 3.76
N GLU A 114 4.69 17.86 4.08
CA GLU A 114 3.91 19.05 4.47
C GLU A 114 3.94 19.31 5.97
N HIS A 115 4.04 18.25 6.80
CA HIS A 115 3.92 18.34 8.26
C HIS A 115 5.13 17.80 9.03
N GLY A 116 6.18 17.35 8.32
CA GLY A 116 7.40 16.82 8.94
C GLY A 116 7.21 15.54 9.74
N ALA A 117 6.11 14.82 9.51
CA ALA A 117 5.85 13.54 10.18
C ALA A 117 6.96 12.52 9.88
N THR A 118 7.15 11.57 10.79
CA THR A 118 8.21 10.58 10.72
C THR A 118 7.63 9.18 10.54
N LEU A 119 8.28 8.35 9.73
CA LEU A 119 7.94 6.93 9.63
C LEU A 119 8.63 6.17 10.76
N LEU A 120 7.88 5.83 11.80
CA LEU A 120 8.36 5.09 12.97
C LEU A 120 8.84 3.69 12.61
N TYR A 121 8.11 3.02 11.74
CA TYR A 121 8.44 1.67 11.30
C TYR A 121 8.07 1.48 9.83
N ARG A 122 9.03 0.93 9.07
CA ARG A 122 8.90 0.57 7.66
C ARG A 122 9.31 -0.89 7.48
N ASN A 123 8.57 -1.61 6.66
CA ASN A 123 8.95 -2.97 6.25
C ASN A 123 8.24 -3.32 4.93
N ILE A 124 8.99 -3.36 3.83
CA ILE A 124 8.43 -3.65 2.51
C ILE A 124 7.82 -5.06 2.43
N ASP A 125 8.35 -6.02 3.20
CA ASP A 125 7.85 -7.40 3.22
C ASP A 125 6.53 -7.56 3.97
N PHE A 126 6.10 -6.51 4.68
CA PHE A 126 4.77 -6.46 5.31
C PHE A 126 3.72 -5.81 4.40
N ASN A 127 4.16 -5.19 3.33
CA ASN A 127 3.29 -4.61 2.32
C ASN A 127 2.87 -5.66 1.31
N SER A 128 1.62 -5.64 0.86
CA SER A 128 1.20 -6.47 -0.25
C SER A 128 1.62 -5.86 -1.58
N TRP A 129 1.52 -6.65 -2.65
CA TRP A 129 1.95 -6.24 -3.99
C TRP A 129 0.79 -5.62 -4.77
N GLY A 130 1.09 -4.91 -5.85
CA GLY A 130 0.13 -4.43 -6.82
C GLY A 130 -0.32 -5.57 -7.75
N PHE A 131 -1.55 -6.02 -7.59
CA PHE A 131 -2.12 -7.16 -8.33
C PHE A 131 -3.06 -6.69 -9.43
N LEU A 132 -2.84 -7.19 -10.64
CA LEU A 132 -3.85 -7.15 -11.70
C LEU A 132 -4.64 -8.45 -11.65
N ASN A 133 -5.94 -8.33 -11.41
CA ASN A 133 -6.86 -9.45 -11.36
C ASN A 133 -7.74 -9.47 -12.61
N ALA A 134 -8.14 -10.67 -13.04
CA ALA A 134 -9.13 -10.86 -14.09
C ALA A 134 -10.24 -11.80 -13.61
N ARG A 135 -11.46 -11.59 -14.10
CA ARG A 135 -12.58 -12.49 -13.83
C ARG A 135 -12.33 -13.86 -14.47
N THR A 136 -12.51 -14.93 -13.71
CA THR A 136 -12.31 -16.32 -14.19
C THR A 136 -13.06 -16.58 -15.49
N ALA A 137 -14.35 -16.21 -15.54
CA ALA A 137 -15.15 -16.36 -16.74
C ALA A 137 -14.62 -15.58 -17.96
N PHE A 138 -13.97 -14.44 -17.75
CA PHE A 138 -13.35 -13.71 -18.85
C PHE A 138 -12.10 -14.42 -19.37
N ILE A 139 -11.28 -14.96 -18.47
CA ILE A 139 -10.08 -15.73 -18.83
C ILE A 139 -10.47 -16.96 -19.70
N GLU A 140 -11.52 -17.67 -19.28
CA GLU A 140 -12.01 -18.88 -19.96
C GLU A 140 -12.63 -18.57 -21.33
N ASN A 141 -13.44 -17.51 -21.42
CA ASN A 141 -14.16 -17.16 -22.65
C ASN A 141 -13.32 -16.36 -23.65
N HIS A 142 -12.26 -15.70 -23.18
CA HIS A 142 -11.43 -14.80 -23.98
C HIS A 142 -9.94 -14.98 -23.70
N PRO A 143 -9.38 -16.21 -23.82
CA PRO A 143 -7.99 -16.49 -23.45
C PRO A 143 -6.97 -15.65 -24.23
N ASP A 144 -7.26 -15.28 -25.47
CA ASP A 144 -6.36 -14.47 -26.32
C ASP A 144 -6.27 -13.00 -25.88
N TYR A 145 -7.23 -12.49 -25.10
CA TYR A 145 -7.20 -11.11 -24.61
C TYR A 145 -6.26 -10.94 -23.43
N VAL A 146 -6.14 -11.93 -22.57
CA VAL A 146 -5.30 -11.83 -21.36
C VAL A 146 -3.86 -11.49 -21.71
N PRO A 147 -3.13 -12.23 -22.55
CA PRO A 147 -1.75 -11.90 -22.90
C PRO A 147 -1.63 -10.54 -23.60
N ARG A 148 -2.64 -10.11 -24.36
CA ARG A 148 -2.64 -8.80 -25.01
C ARG A 148 -2.74 -7.64 -24.00
N VAL A 149 -3.53 -7.81 -22.94
CA VAL A 149 -3.63 -6.83 -21.85
C VAL A 149 -2.32 -6.82 -21.05
N LEU A 150 -1.79 -7.98 -20.68
CA LEU A 150 -0.52 -8.09 -19.94
C LEU A 150 0.64 -7.44 -20.69
N ALA A 151 0.70 -7.61 -22.02
CA ALA A 151 1.71 -6.96 -22.86
C ALA A 151 1.64 -5.42 -22.79
N GLN A 152 0.44 -4.82 -22.60
CA GLN A 152 0.30 -3.37 -22.44
C GLN A 152 0.75 -2.92 -21.04
N TYR A 153 0.44 -3.68 -20.00
CA TYR A 153 0.95 -3.42 -18.64
C TYR A 153 2.48 -3.48 -18.61
N GLU A 154 3.07 -4.51 -19.21
CA GLU A 154 4.53 -4.64 -19.27
C GLU A 154 5.18 -3.51 -20.07
N ARG A 155 4.58 -3.11 -21.20
CA ARG A 155 5.05 -1.95 -21.98
C ARG A 155 4.97 -0.66 -21.16
N ALA A 156 3.90 -0.46 -20.41
CA ALA A 156 3.75 0.71 -19.55
C ALA A 156 4.77 0.69 -18.39
N ARG A 157 4.95 -0.47 -17.75
CA ARG A 157 5.93 -0.65 -16.67
C ARG A 157 7.36 -0.33 -17.14
N GLN A 158 7.74 -0.86 -18.30
CA GLN A 158 9.05 -0.56 -18.88
C GLN A 158 9.20 0.92 -19.25
N TRP A 159 8.15 1.52 -19.80
CA TRP A 159 8.15 2.95 -20.12
C TRP A 159 8.33 3.81 -18.86
N ILE A 160 7.69 3.46 -17.74
CA ILE A 160 7.86 4.15 -16.45
C ILE A 160 9.33 4.07 -16.00
N ILE A 161 9.95 2.91 -16.10
CA ILE A 161 11.36 2.69 -15.74
C ILE A 161 12.30 3.57 -16.59
N ASP A 162 12.01 3.66 -17.89
CA ASP A 162 12.84 4.38 -18.85
C ASP A 162 12.61 5.91 -18.82
N ASN A 163 11.45 6.37 -18.29
CA ASN A 163 11.02 7.78 -18.31
C ASN A 163 10.54 8.26 -16.94
N PRO A 164 11.39 8.25 -15.89
CA PRO A 164 10.97 8.55 -14.52
C PRO A 164 10.46 9.99 -14.34
N GLU A 165 11.08 10.98 -14.98
CA GLU A 165 10.67 12.40 -14.84
C GLU A 165 9.30 12.65 -15.47
N GLU A 166 9.04 12.10 -16.67
CA GLU A 166 7.74 12.21 -17.32
C GLU A 166 6.66 11.46 -16.55
N THR A 167 7.03 10.33 -15.92
CA THR A 167 6.12 9.56 -15.05
C THR A 167 5.73 10.35 -13.81
N ILE A 168 6.67 11.04 -13.16
CA ILE A 168 6.38 11.93 -12.03
C ILE A 168 5.38 13.01 -12.43
N ALA A 169 5.61 13.68 -13.56
CA ALA A 169 4.71 14.71 -14.06
C ALA A 169 3.29 14.18 -14.38
N ILE A 170 3.20 12.97 -14.95
CA ILE A 170 1.92 12.30 -15.23
C ILE A 170 1.23 11.94 -13.91
N LEU A 171 1.95 11.32 -12.98
CA LEU A 171 1.41 10.91 -11.68
C LEU A 171 0.92 12.13 -10.89
N ALA A 172 1.71 13.19 -10.82
CA ALA A 172 1.35 14.43 -10.14
C ALA A 172 0.07 15.03 -10.71
N ARG A 173 -0.02 15.12 -12.04
CA ARG A 173 -1.19 15.67 -12.72
C ARG A 173 -2.44 14.81 -12.52
N ASP A 174 -2.34 13.51 -12.76
CA ASP A 174 -3.51 12.62 -12.83
C ASP A 174 -4.02 12.21 -11.43
N ALA A 175 -3.14 12.22 -10.42
CA ALA A 175 -3.51 11.98 -9.02
C ALA A 175 -3.69 13.28 -8.20
N GLU A 176 -3.58 14.45 -8.85
CA GLU A 176 -3.69 15.77 -8.20
C GLU A 176 -2.72 15.94 -7.01
N LEU A 177 -1.47 15.48 -7.20
CA LEU A 177 -0.38 15.55 -6.22
C LEU A 177 0.61 16.66 -6.59
N SER A 178 1.43 17.09 -5.61
CA SER A 178 2.65 17.81 -5.96
C SER A 178 3.67 16.89 -6.61
N GLU A 179 4.58 17.46 -7.42
CA GLU A 179 5.65 16.67 -8.04
C GLU A 179 6.57 16.02 -6.98
N ASP A 180 6.82 16.69 -5.85
CA ASP A 180 7.62 16.14 -4.76
C ASP A 180 6.99 14.89 -4.14
N VAL A 181 5.66 14.88 -3.95
CA VAL A 181 4.92 13.70 -3.47
C VAL A 181 4.99 12.58 -4.50
N ALA A 182 4.73 12.87 -5.77
CA ALA A 182 4.78 11.91 -6.85
C ALA A 182 6.19 11.31 -7.03
N ALA A 183 7.23 12.15 -6.91
CA ALA A 183 8.62 11.71 -6.96
C ALA A 183 8.96 10.77 -5.80
N LYS A 184 8.54 11.13 -4.58
CA LYS A 184 8.77 10.30 -3.39
C LYS A 184 8.13 8.92 -3.53
N GLU A 185 6.89 8.85 -4.02
CA GLU A 185 6.21 7.58 -4.25
C GLU A 185 6.89 6.73 -5.32
N LEU A 186 7.21 7.33 -6.46
CA LEU A 186 7.79 6.59 -7.58
C LEU A 186 9.20 6.10 -7.28
N GLN A 187 10.06 6.98 -6.74
CA GLN A 187 11.50 6.74 -6.64
C GLN A 187 11.90 6.05 -5.34
N GLU A 188 11.21 6.35 -4.23
CA GLU A 188 11.59 5.83 -2.92
C GLU A 188 10.74 4.62 -2.47
N ARG A 189 9.50 4.50 -3.01
CA ARG A 189 8.50 3.57 -2.47
C ARG A 189 7.89 2.61 -3.47
N THR A 190 8.28 2.68 -4.75
CA THR A 190 7.74 1.80 -5.77
C THR A 190 8.83 0.99 -6.44
N ASN A 191 8.88 -0.32 -6.17
CA ASN A 191 9.76 -1.22 -6.88
C ASN A 191 9.04 -1.77 -8.12
N LEU A 192 9.55 -1.41 -9.30
CA LEU A 192 9.06 -1.87 -10.61
C LEU A 192 9.92 -2.99 -11.20
N THR A 193 11.09 -3.28 -10.61
CA THR A 193 12.02 -4.31 -11.09
C THR A 193 11.73 -5.69 -10.48
N ILE A 194 10.49 -6.13 -10.57
CA ILE A 194 9.98 -7.37 -10.00
C ILE A 194 9.69 -8.40 -11.09
N ASP A 195 9.61 -9.67 -10.71
CA ASP A 195 9.01 -10.70 -11.57
C ASP A 195 7.49 -10.44 -11.64
N PRO A 196 6.92 -10.16 -12.82
CA PRO A 196 5.52 -9.86 -12.97
C PRO A 196 4.61 -11.11 -12.88
N ILE A 197 5.20 -12.30 -12.77
CA ILE A 197 4.44 -13.56 -12.69
C ILE A 197 4.07 -13.85 -11.23
N PRO A 198 2.76 -13.95 -10.89
CA PRO A 198 2.34 -14.30 -9.54
C PRO A 198 2.88 -15.68 -9.10
N GLY A 199 3.45 -15.75 -7.93
CA GLY A 199 4.10 -16.95 -7.41
C GLY A 199 3.95 -17.13 -5.89
N PRO A 200 4.65 -18.13 -5.32
CA PRO A 200 4.56 -18.46 -3.89
C PRO A 200 4.98 -17.32 -2.95
N THR A 201 5.93 -16.48 -3.39
CA THR A 201 6.42 -15.34 -2.60
C THR A 201 5.29 -14.36 -2.26
N GLN A 202 4.44 -14.04 -3.25
CA GLN A 202 3.33 -13.12 -3.07
C GLN A 202 2.23 -13.74 -2.19
N THR A 203 2.04 -15.04 -2.27
CA THR A 203 1.10 -15.76 -1.41
C THR A 203 1.58 -15.76 0.04
N ALA A 204 2.88 -15.89 0.29
CA ALA A 204 3.45 -15.87 1.63
C ALA A 204 3.29 -14.53 2.35
N VAL A 205 3.30 -13.41 1.62
CA VAL A 205 3.05 -12.07 2.21
C VAL A 205 1.61 -11.95 2.72
N LEU A 206 0.67 -12.70 2.16
CA LEU A 206 -0.75 -12.66 2.50
C LEU A 206 -1.15 -13.71 3.56
N ALA A 207 -0.23 -14.61 3.93
CA ALA A 207 -0.46 -15.65 4.93
C ALA A 207 -0.21 -15.16 6.35
#